data_ab3ce817cf719cb033e701b36a469d1c
#
_entry.id   ab3ce817cf719cb033e701b36a469d1c
#
_cell.length_a   1.000
_cell.length_b   1.000
_cell.length_c   1.000
_cell.angle_alpha   90.00
_cell.angle_beta   90.00
_cell.angle_gamma   90.00
#
_symmetry.space_group_name_H-M   'P 1'
#
loop_
_entity.id
_entity.type
_entity.pdbx_description
1 polymer ?
#
loop_
_entity_poly.entity_id
_entity_poly.type
_entity_poly.pdbx_seq_one_letter_code
_entity_poly.pdbx_strand_id
1 'polypeptide(L)'
;AAKMYSFHFFSPPAYVRLTAYSFLCLITYYNYNINTEVENGGDVGMDIALCEGKSFYGLRMGLWEDVMRLYGLESTDPYYNLAVEEHILSCWDEDVLLLWRNDNTIVVGRNQNTAEEIDRSYADANGINIIRRISGGGAVYHDLNNVNFSFIVGLKDVAGQRMVDFMAPIAAALNVMGVPVTLDGRNDLSVHGRKVSGNAQSIYKKRILHHGTLLFDVNLDVLSRSLRVTPEKFQSKATKSVRARVANIKDWLPDVSVSAFMERLQRQLASGFSSQNLVLREADELAVLQLRSNKYLSWDWNYGETPPFSFRNKCTFPGGSVEALLDIRHGIIEHCTFFGDFMARGDIALVTKELCGLRYQVRDVDEALARLPIDMCFGTLKREEILKC
;
A
#
# COMPACT_ATOMS: atom_id res chain seq x y z
N ALA A 1 26.11 -8.74 32.35
CA ALA A 1 27.03 -9.81 31.97
C ALA A 1 26.35 -10.62 30.84
N ALA A 2 26.86 -10.51 29.65
CA ALA A 2 26.35 -11.26 28.48
C ALA A 2 26.76 -12.71 28.62
N LYS A 3 25.79 -13.63 28.49
CA LYS A 3 26.09 -15.06 28.36
C LYS A 3 26.37 -15.35 26.88
N MET A 4 27.55 -15.88 26.61
CA MET A 4 27.92 -16.41 25.29
C MET A 4 27.42 -17.86 25.18
N TYR A 5 26.76 -18.17 24.07
CA TYR A 5 26.41 -19.54 23.69
C TYR A 5 27.13 -19.89 22.42
N SER A 6 27.93 -20.96 22.45
CA SER A 6 28.54 -21.56 21.26
C SER A 6 27.65 -22.69 20.75
N PHE A 7 27.31 -22.67 19.45
CA PHE A 7 26.58 -23.74 18.79
C PHE A 7 27.53 -24.55 17.91
N HIS A 8 27.67 -25.83 18.23
CA HIS A 8 28.32 -26.80 17.34
C HIS A 8 27.23 -27.45 16.47
N PHE A 9 27.33 -27.28 15.16
CA PHE A 9 26.47 -27.97 14.21
C PHE A 9 26.97 -29.40 13.97
N PHE A 10 26.30 -30.40 14.53
CA PHE A 10 26.30 -31.76 13.99
C PHE A 10 25.36 -31.83 12.80
N SER A 11 25.74 -32.57 11.75
CA SER A 11 25.00 -32.74 10.51
C SER A 11 23.50 -32.94 10.76
N PRO A 12 22.64 -32.08 10.24
CA PRO A 12 21.20 -32.18 10.47
C PRO A 12 20.55 -33.19 9.56
N PRO A 13 19.44 -33.82 9.98
CA PRO A 13 18.55 -34.49 9.05
C PRO A 13 17.87 -33.44 8.13
N ALA A 14 17.53 -33.86 6.96
CA ALA A 14 17.23 -33.17 5.70
C ALA A 14 16.13 -32.06 5.67
N TYR A 15 16.05 -31.16 6.62
CA TYR A 15 15.13 -30.03 6.56
C TYR A 15 15.80 -28.74 7.04
N VAL A 16 15.78 -27.72 6.16
CA VAL A 16 16.29 -26.35 6.23
C VAL A 16 17.69 -26.16 5.61
N ARG A 17 17.75 -26.08 4.27
CA ARG A 17 18.76 -25.30 3.58
C ARG A 17 18.29 -23.84 3.47
N LEU A 18 18.52 -23.04 4.48
CA LEU A 18 18.67 -21.59 4.26
C LEU A 18 20.02 -21.42 3.56
N THR A 19 20.01 -20.93 2.33
CA THR A 19 21.27 -20.63 1.63
C THR A 19 21.98 -19.52 2.39
N ALA A 20 23.29 -19.59 2.50
CA ALA A 20 24.16 -18.57 3.13
C ALA A 20 23.84 -17.15 2.59
N TYR A 21 23.30 -17.04 1.39
CA TYR A 21 22.85 -15.79 0.75
C TYR A 21 21.65 -15.15 1.44
N SER A 22 20.65 -15.94 1.89
CA SER A 22 19.47 -15.42 2.59
C SER A 22 19.81 -14.91 3.98
N PHE A 23 20.81 -15.52 4.61
CA PHE A 23 21.30 -15.11 5.93
C PHE A 23 22.19 -13.85 5.83
N LEU A 24 23.05 -13.76 4.83
CA LEU A 24 23.85 -12.55 4.57
C LEU A 24 22.98 -11.34 4.20
N CYS A 25 21.90 -11.52 3.42
CA CYS A 25 20.96 -10.45 3.12
C CYS A 25 20.24 -9.92 4.37
N LEU A 26 19.89 -10.78 5.32
CA LEU A 26 19.32 -10.37 6.60
C LEU A 26 20.32 -9.55 7.44
N ILE A 27 21.59 -9.96 7.46
CA ILE A 27 22.65 -9.33 8.25
C ILE A 27 23.05 -7.96 7.67
N THR A 28 23.24 -7.86 6.34
CA THR A 28 23.56 -6.60 5.65
C THR A 28 22.41 -5.60 5.71
N TYR A 29 21.17 -6.09 5.72
CA TYR A 29 19.98 -5.23 5.77
C TYR A 29 19.73 -4.64 7.17
N TYR A 30 20.23 -5.31 8.23
CA TYR A 30 19.93 -4.94 9.61
C TYR A 30 21.10 -4.31 10.40
N ASN A 31 22.23 -3.98 9.76
CA ASN A 31 23.40 -3.36 10.42
C ASN A 31 23.85 -4.07 11.72
N TYR A 32 23.96 -5.40 11.68
CA TYR A 32 24.54 -6.13 12.79
C TYR A 32 26.09 -6.07 12.72
N ASN A 33 26.73 -5.69 13.82
CA ASN A 33 28.15 -5.88 13.99
C ASN A 33 28.43 -7.36 14.26
N ILE A 34 29.04 -8.04 13.30
CA ILE A 34 29.51 -9.42 13.44
C ILE A 34 31.03 -9.35 13.54
N ASN A 35 31.58 -9.81 14.65
CA ASN A 35 33.01 -10.13 14.74
C ASN A 35 33.22 -11.55 14.25
N THR A 36 33.90 -11.69 13.11
CA THR A 36 34.41 -12.99 12.62
C THR A 36 35.86 -13.10 12.95
N GLU A 37 36.24 -13.99 13.86
CA GLU A 37 37.63 -14.45 13.99
C GLU A 37 37.81 -15.68 13.08
N VAL A 38 38.75 -15.58 12.16
CA VAL A 38 39.15 -16.70 11.30
C VAL A 38 40.37 -17.33 11.96
N GLU A 39 40.18 -18.43 12.65
CA GLU A 39 41.32 -19.28 13.03
C GLU A 39 41.76 -20.15 11.85
N ASN A 40 43.07 -20.23 11.67
CA ASN A 40 43.70 -21.03 10.62
C ASN A 40 43.39 -22.52 10.82
N GLY A 41 42.39 -23.03 10.11
CA GLY A 41 42.05 -24.45 10.19
C GLY A 41 40.67 -24.87 9.69
N GLY A 42 39.94 -24.06 9.00
CA GLY A 42 38.83 -24.54 8.16
C GLY A 42 37.42 -24.57 8.78
N ASP A 43 37.22 -24.20 10.02
CA ASP A 43 35.89 -24.00 10.58
C ASP A 43 35.66 -22.52 10.88
N VAL A 44 34.57 -21.97 10.36
CA VAL A 44 34.13 -20.60 10.65
C VAL A 44 33.18 -20.64 11.87
N GLY A 45 33.72 -20.28 13.03
CA GLY A 45 32.90 -20.03 14.22
C GLY A 45 32.21 -18.68 14.11
N MET A 46 30.94 -18.64 14.36
CA MET A 46 30.16 -17.41 14.36
C MET A 46 29.53 -17.21 15.74
N ASP A 47 29.99 -16.22 16.48
CA ASP A 47 29.42 -15.82 17.75
C ASP A 47 28.41 -14.72 17.56
N ILE A 48 27.17 -14.98 17.96
CA ILE A 48 26.09 -14.00 17.94
C ILE A 48 25.79 -13.57 19.38
N ALA A 49 26.07 -12.32 19.71
CA ALA A 49 25.66 -11.74 20.99
C ALA A 49 24.15 -11.42 20.98
N LEU A 50 23.36 -12.20 21.69
CA LEU A 50 21.95 -11.92 21.96
C LEU A 50 21.84 -11.06 23.21
N CYS A 51 21.31 -9.83 23.09
CA CYS A 51 20.94 -9.03 24.26
C CYS A 51 19.77 -9.70 24.97
N GLU A 52 19.94 -9.99 26.26
CA GLU A 52 18.91 -10.61 27.12
C GLU A 52 17.62 -9.78 27.12
N GLY A 53 16.50 -10.44 26.83
CA GLY A 53 15.16 -9.94 27.12
C GLY A 53 14.37 -9.35 25.96
N LYS A 54 14.92 -9.25 24.74
CA LYS A 54 14.12 -8.82 23.58
C LYS A 54 13.93 -10.01 22.63
N SER A 55 12.69 -10.44 22.45
CA SER A 55 12.26 -11.40 21.43
C SER A 55 12.80 -10.93 20.07
N PHE A 56 13.13 -11.85 19.16
CA PHE A 56 13.56 -11.58 17.77
C PHE A 56 12.58 -10.63 17.03
N TYR A 57 11.36 -10.51 17.51
CA TYR A 57 10.31 -9.58 17.06
C TYR A 57 10.44 -8.16 17.66
N GLY A 58 11.20 -7.97 18.73
CA GLY A 58 11.42 -6.68 19.40
C GLY A 58 12.42 -5.76 18.69
N LEU A 59 13.12 -6.25 17.67
CA LEU A 59 14.28 -5.53 17.14
C LEU A 59 13.99 -4.43 16.14
N ARG A 60 12.73 -4.20 15.73
CA ARG A 60 12.36 -3.03 14.91
C ARG A 60 10.94 -2.48 15.09
N MET A 61 10.32 -2.70 16.22
CA MET A 61 9.22 -1.85 16.64
C MET A 61 9.72 -0.51 17.22
N GLY A 62 11.03 -0.28 17.26
CA GLY A 62 11.64 0.97 17.73
C GLY A 62 11.33 2.23 16.89
N LEU A 63 10.68 2.08 15.74
CA LEU A 63 10.04 3.20 15.02
C LEU A 63 8.68 3.59 15.64
N TRP A 64 8.11 2.73 16.50
CA TRP A 64 6.75 2.80 17.04
C TRP A 64 6.75 2.77 18.58
N GLU A 65 7.83 3.25 19.24
CA GLU A 65 8.04 3.13 20.68
C GLU A 65 7.01 3.90 21.55
N ASP A 66 6.17 4.74 20.96
CA ASP A 66 5.11 5.44 21.66
C ASP A 66 3.74 4.93 21.20
N VAL A 67 3.19 3.99 22.00
CA VAL A 67 1.75 3.64 22.11
C VAL A 67 0.92 3.68 20.82
N MET A 68 1.32 2.91 19.80
CA MET A 68 0.41 2.63 18.69
C MET A 68 -0.76 1.78 19.20
N ARG A 69 -1.99 2.20 18.89
CA ARG A 69 -3.20 1.45 19.24
C ARG A 69 -3.67 0.60 18.06
N LEU A 70 -3.90 -0.66 18.32
CA LEU A 70 -4.45 -1.59 17.34
C LEU A 70 -5.97 -1.68 17.53
N TYR A 71 -6.72 -1.32 16.50
CA TYR A 71 -8.18 -1.39 16.48
C TYR A 71 -8.69 -2.36 15.40
N GLY A 72 -9.72 -3.12 15.74
CA GLY A 72 -10.59 -3.79 14.79
C GLY A 72 -11.79 -2.89 14.47
N LEU A 73 -12.13 -2.74 13.18
CA LEU A 73 -13.34 -2.06 12.74
C LEU A 73 -14.37 -3.10 12.31
N GLU A 74 -15.54 -3.11 12.98
CA GLU A 74 -16.57 -4.13 12.76
C GLU A 74 -17.40 -3.87 11.49
N SER A 75 -17.54 -2.60 11.11
CA SER A 75 -18.27 -2.20 9.91
C SER A 75 -17.67 -2.84 8.65
N THR A 76 -18.55 -3.27 7.74
CA THR A 76 -18.19 -3.71 6.38
C THR A 76 -18.67 -2.74 5.30
N ASP A 77 -19.29 -1.63 5.69
CA ASP A 77 -19.68 -0.54 4.77
C ASP A 77 -18.43 0.19 4.26
N PRO A 78 -18.10 0.10 2.96
CA PRO A 78 -16.90 0.69 2.41
C PRO A 78 -16.87 2.22 2.53
N TYR A 79 -18.00 2.86 2.43
CA TYR A 79 -18.12 4.33 2.52
C TYR A 79 -17.87 4.83 3.94
N TYR A 80 -18.37 4.10 4.92
CA TYR A 80 -18.09 4.36 6.33
C TYR A 80 -16.62 4.10 6.68
N ASN A 81 -16.09 2.96 6.26
CA ASN A 81 -14.73 2.54 6.62
C ASN A 81 -13.68 3.51 6.09
N LEU A 82 -13.80 3.98 4.84
CA LEU A 82 -12.89 4.98 4.30
C LEU A 82 -13.09 6.36 4.94
N ALA A 83 -14.31 6.69 5.38
CA ALA A 83 -14.55 7.91 6.14
C ALA A 83 -13.90 7.86 7.54
N VAL A 84 -13.93 6.71 8.22
CA VAL A 84 -13.21 6.49 9.49
C VAL A 84 -11.71 6.67 9.29
N GLU A 85 -11.14 6.04 8.26
CA GLU A 85 -9.71 6.13 7.93
C GLU A 85 -9.26 7.59 7.71
N GLU A 86 -10.02 8.36 6.91
CA GLU A 86 -9.72 9.77 6.65
C GLU A 86 -9.94 10.65 7.88
N HIS A 87 -10.98 10.37 8.68
CA HIS A 87 -11.23 11.11 9.92
C HIS A 87 -10.08 10.94 10.91
N ILE A 88 -9.62 9.71 11.14
CA ILE A 88 -8.47 9.45 12.03
C ILE A 88 -7.21 10.14 11.49
N LEU A 89 -6.95 10.07 10.17
CA LEU A 89 -5.81 10.72 9.54
C LEU A 89 -5.82 12.25 9.77
N SER A 90 -6.99 12.86 9.70
CA SER A 90 -7.13 14.34 9.69
C SER A 90 -7.32 14.97 11.06
N CYS A 91 -7.86 14.21 12.03
CA CYS A 91 -8.35 14.73 13.31
C CYS A 91 -7.70 14.13 14.56
N TRP A 92 -7.08 12.93 14.45
CA TRP A 92 -6.46 12.29 15.60
C TRP A 92 -4.95 12.55 15.63
N ASP A 93 -4.39 12.66 16.84
CA ASP A 93 -2.93 12.76 17.04
C ASP A 93 -2.29 11.41 17.38
N GLU A 94 -3.09 10.44 17.81
CA GLU A 94 -2.62 9.10 18.20
C GLU A 94 -2.19 8.28 16.97
N ASP A 95 -1.13 7.48 17.14
CA ASP A 95 -0.72 6.50 16.14
C ASP A 95 -1.63 5.28 16.22
N VAL A 96 -2.19 4.89 15.08
CA VAL A 96 -3.24 3.88 14.98
C VAL A 96 -2.90 2.84 13.91
N LEU A 97 -3.14 1.57 14.23
CA LEU A 97 -3.24 0.49 13.26
C LEU A 97 -4.69 -0.01 13.25
N LEU A 98 -5.34 0.04 12.09
CA LEU A 98 -6.69 -0.52 11.88
C LEU A 98 -6.60 -1.85 11.15
N LEU A 99 -7.46 -2.81 11.54
CA LEU A 99 -7.79 -4.00 10.75
C LEU A 99 -9.29 -3.97 10.42
N TRP A 100 -9.63 -4.10 9.14
CA TRP A 100 -10.99 -3.91 8.67
C TRP A 100 -11.27 -4.64 7.35
N ARG A 101 -12.55 -4.74 6.98
CA ARG A 101 -12.99 -5.39 5.75
C ARG A 101 -14.10 -4.58 5.08
N ASN A 102 -14.18 -4.67 3.75
CA ASN A 102 -15.31 -4.14 2.99
C ASN A 102 -16.13 -5.27 2.37
N ASP A 103 -17.42 -5.08 2.28
CA ASP A 103 -18.28 -5.96 1.52
C ASP A 103 -18.29 -5.53 0.05
N ASN A 104 -18.15 -6.49 -0.85
CA ASN A 104 -18.36 -6.44 -2.31
C ASN A 104 -18.07 -5.06 -2.95
N THR A 105 -16.82 -4.64 -2.98
CA THR A 105 -16.44 -3.26 -3.32
C THR A 105 -15.25 -3.19 -4.27
N ILE A 106 -15.33 -2.35 -5.29
CA ILE A 106 -14.16 -1.87 -6.05
C ILE A 106 -13.69 -0.56 -5.42
N VAL A 107 -12.42 -0.52 -4.97
CA VAL A 107 -11.79 0.69 -4.44
C VAL A 107 -10.84 1.25 -5.48
N VAL A 108 -11.19 2.41 -6.03
CA VAL A 108 -10.42 3.12 -7.06
C VAL A 108 -9.37 4.00 -6.42
N GLY A 109 -8.18 4.06 -7.00
CA GLY A 109 -7.14 5.00 -6.55
C GLY A 109 -7.52 6.45 -6.81
N ARG A 110 -7.00 7.38 -5.98
CA ARG A 110 -7.37 8.79 -6.02
C ARG A 110 -7.33 9.41 -7.43
N ASN A 111 -6.31 9.07 -8.21
CA ASN A 111 -6.02 9.70 -9.50
C ASN A 111 -6.44 8.84 -10.70
N GLN A 112 -7.24 7.79 -10.50
CA GLN A 112 -7.72 6.97 -11.61
C GLN A 112 -9.01 7.54 -12.22
N ASN A 113 -9.14 7.39 -13.54
CA ASN A 113 -10.41 7.61 -14.21
C ASN A 113 -11.32 6.39 -13.98
N THR A 114 -12.29 6.53 -13.07
CA THR A 114 -13.18 5.44 -12.68
C THR A 114 -13.90 4.79 -13.86
N ALA A 115 -14.36 5.60 -14.83
CA ALA A 115 -15.10 5.11 -15.99
C ALA A 115 -14.22 4.24 -16.93
N GLU A 116 -12.92 4.45 -16.95
CA GLU A 116 -11.98 3.67 -17.77
C GLU A 116 -11.45 2.42 -17.07
N GLU A 117 -11.35 2.46 -15.75
CA GLU A 117 -10.77 1.37 -14.97
C GLU A 117 -11.76 0.25 -14.65
N ILE A 118 -13.09 0.53 -14.68
CA ILE A 118 -14.12 -0.39 -14.17
C ILE A 118 -15.07 -0.81 -15.29
N ASP A 119 -15.43 -2.08 -15.29
CA ASP A 119 -16.60 -2.56 -16.03
C ASP A 119 -17.86 -2.24 -15.22
N ARG A 120 -18.45 -1.07 -15.53
CA ARG A 120 -19.65 -0.55 -14.85
C ARG A 120 -20.84 -1.50 -14.97
N SER A 121 -21.06 -2.07 -16.16
CA SER A 121 -22.19 -2.97 -16.40
C SER A 121 -22.09 -4.22 -15.54
N TYR A 122 -20.87 -4.77 -15.43
CA TYR A 122 -20.62 -5.92 -14.56
C TYR A 122 -20.79 -5.55 -13.08
N ALA A 123 -20.27 -4.39 -12.65
CA ALA A 123 -20.38 -3.94 -11.26
C ALA A 123 -21.84 -3.76 -10.84
N ASP A 124 -22.62 -3.07 -11.67
CA ASP A 124 -24.08 -2.81 -11.40
C ASP A 124 -24.87 -4.13 -11.36
N ALA A 125 -24.60 -5.06 -12.30
CA ALA A 125 -25.28 -6.36 -12.36
C ALA A 125 -24.98 -7.27 -11.16
N ASN A 126 -23.83 -7.07 -10.48
CA ASN A 126 -23.38 -7.88 -9.36
C ASN A 126 -23.47 -7.13 -8.00
N GLY A 127 -24.10 -5.95 -7.96
CA GLY A 127 -24.24 -5.15 -6.74
C GLY A 127 -22.90 -4.74 -6.12
N ILE A 128 -21.89 -4.48 -6.95
CA ILE A 128 -20.55 -4.11 -6.48
C ILE A 128 -20.52 -2.61 -6.20
N ASN A 129 -20.19 -2.24 -4.97
CA ASN A 129 -19.96 -0.85 -4.60
C ASN A 129 -18.72 -0.29 -5.32
N ILE A 130 -18.77 0.97 -5.71
CA ILE A 130 -17.63 1.66 -6.31
C ILE A 130 -17.31 2.88 -5.46
N ILE A 131 -16.09 2.91 -4.94
CA ILE A 131 -15.63 3.98 -4.06
C ILE A 131 -14.20 4.38 -4.39
N ARG A 132 -13.89 5.66 -4.26
CA ARG A 132 -12.54 6.20 -4.43
C ARG A 132 -11.87 6.41 -3.07
N ARG A 133 -10.63 5.91 -2.92
CA ARG A 133 -9.80 6.17 -1.74
C ARG A 133 -8.96 7.44 -1.90
N ILE A 134 -8.42 7.94 -0.79
CA ILE A 134 -7.58 9.17 -0.77
C ILE A 134 -6.13 8.93 -1.20
N SER A 135 -5.67 7.68 -1.23
CA SER A 135 -4.33 7.32 -1.71
C SER A 135 -4.30 7.01 -3.21
N GLY A 136 -3.13 7.11 -3.83
CA GLY A 136 -2.91 6.76 -5.23
C GLY A 136 -2.91 5.25 -5.49
N GLY A 137 -2.41 4.85 -6.66
CA GLY A 137 -2.31 3.46 -7.11
C GLY A 137 -3.51 2.97 -7.90
N GLY A 138 -3.48 1.71 -8.33
CA GLY A 138 -4.51 1.05 -9.14
C GLY A 138 -5.77 0.67 -8.37
N ALA A 139 -6.82 0.29 -9.09
CA ALA A 139 -8.07 -0.21 -8.51
C ALA A 139 -7.87 -1.62 -7.92
N VAL A 140 -8.57 -1.89 -6.82
CA VAL A 140 -8.59 -3.18 -6.13
C VAL A 140 -10.02 -3.61 -5.87
N TYR A 141 -10.23 -4.92 -5.71
CA TYR A 141 -11.52 -5.48 -5.34
C TYR A 141 -11.45 -6.05 -3.92
N HIS A 142 -12.44 -5.72 -3.12
CA HIS A 142 -12.64 -6.21 -1.76
C HIS A 142 -13.94 -7.00 -1.66
N ASP A 143 -13.87 -8.17 -1.06
CA ASP A 143 -15.01 -8.88 -0.50
C ASP A 143 -14.74 -9.15 1.00
N LEU A 144 -15.65 -9.83 1.67
CA LEU A 144 -15.51 -10.12 3.10
C LEU A 144 -14.31 -11.03 3.45
N ASN A 145 -13.66 -11.60 2.45
CA ASN A 145 -12.45 -12.41 2.59
C ASN A 145 -11.16 -11.65 2.27
N ASN A 146 -11.26 -10.38 1.89
CA ASN A 146 -10.13 -9.46 1.85
C ASN A 146 -10.00 -8.74 3.18
N VAL A 147 -8.83 -8.81 3.80
CA VAL A 147 -8.53 -8.08 5.04
C VAL A 147 -7.70 -6.86 4.72
N ASN A 148 -8.12 -5.69 5.18
CA ASN A 148 -7.37 -4.46 5.05
C ASN A 148 -6.65 -4.13 6.35
N PHE A 149 -5.51 -3.46 6.24
CA PHE A 149 -4.82 -2.84 7.37
C PHE A 149 -4.46 -1.40 7.03
N SER A 150 -4.45 -0.53 8.05
CA SER A 150 -4.14 0.89 7.88
C SER A 150 -3.29 1.38 9.04
N PHE A 151 -2.04 1.73 8.76
CA PHE A 151 -1.19 2.49 9.67
C PHE A 151 -1.47 3.98 9.46
N ILE A 152 -1.89 4.67 10.50
CA ILE A 152 -2.14 6.11 10.50
C ILE A 152 -1.27 6.71 11.60
N VAL A 153 -0.17 7.36 11.23
CA VAL A 153 0.88 7.71 12.17
C VAL A 153 1.44 9.11 11.92
N GLY A 154 2.06 9.69 12.94
CA GLY A 154 2.77 10.95 12.82
C GLY A 154 3.94 10.85 11.82
N LEU A 155 4.08 11.85 10.97
CA LEU A 155 5.17 11.95 10.02
C LEU A 155 6.42 12.45 10.74
N LYS A 156 7.37 11.56 11.04
CA LYS A 156 8.63 11.90 11.72
C LYS A 156 9.64 12.52 10.74
N ASP A 157 9.73 11.97 9.53
CA ASP A 157 10.55 12.45 8.43
C ASP A 157 9.98 11.92 7.10
N VAL A 158 9.75 12.80 6.12
CA VAL A 158 9.21 12.40 4.81
C VAL A 158 10.14 11.44 4.07
N ALA A 159 11.45 11.61 4.23
CA ALA A 159 12.46 10.75 3.62
C ALA A 159 12.65 9.42 4.36
N GLY A 160 12.32 9.36 5.66
CA GLY A 160 12.57 8.23 6.55
C GLY A 160 11.45 7.21 6.64
N GLN A 161 10.20 7.57 6.32
CA GLN A 161 9.05 6.65 6.40
C GLN A 161 8.73 6.05 5.03
N ARG A 162 9.52 5.06 4.63
CA ARG A 162 9.36 4.35 3.35
C ARG A 162 8.21 3.34 3.43
N MET A 163 7.63 3.01 2.29
CA MET A 163 6.56 2.01 2.19
C MET A 163 6.95 0.67 2.81
N VAL A 164 8.20 0.25 2.64
CA VAL A 164 8.75 -0.99 3.18
C VAL A 164 8.68 -1.05 4.71
N ASP A 165 8.81 0.08 5.39
CA ASP A 165 8.83 0.12 6.86
C ASP A 165 7.47 -0.26 7.47
N PHE A 166 6.38 0.02 6.75
CA PHE A 166 5.01 -0.37 7.11
C PHE A 166 4.67 -1.80 6.67
N MET A 167 5.23 -2.26 5.56
CA MET A 167 4.99 -3.61 5.05
C MET A 167 5.74 -4.68 5.85
N ALA A 168 6.91 -4.34 6.41
CA ALA A 168 7.76 -5.28 7.12
C ALA A 168 7.07 -5.96 8.33
N PRO A 169 6.35 -5.26 9.23
CA PRO A 169 5.66 -5.92 10.35
C PRO A 169 4.54 -6.85 9.87
N ILE A 170 3.82 -6.49 8.80
CA ILE A 170 2.80 -7.36 8.20
C ILE A 170 3.45 -8.63 7.62
N ALA A 171 4.54 -8.47 6.87
CA ALA A 171 5.28 -9.59 6.31
C ALA A 171 5.82 -10.52 7.42
N ALA A 172 6.37 -9.96 8.49
CA ALA A 172 6.84 -10.73 9.64
C ALA A 172 5.71 -11.54 10.29
N ALA A 173 4.55 -10.91 10.54
CA ALA A 173 3.39 -11.57 11.11
C ALA A 173 2.91 -12.73 10.21
N LEU A 174 2.81 -12.53 8.90
CA LEU A 174 2.41 -13.56 7.95
C LEU A 174 3.41 -14.72 7.90
N ASN A 175 4.70 -14.44 7.91
CA ASN A 175 5.75 -15.48 7.94
C ASN A 175 5.66 -16.34 9.20
N VAL A 176 5.42 -15.74 10.38
CA VAL A 176 5.20 -16.50 11.64
C VAL A 176 3.97 -17.38 11.55
N MET A 177 2.94 -16.91 10.85
CA MET A 177 1.71 -17.69 10.64
C MET A 177 1.88 -18.83 9.62
N GLY A 178 3.06 -18.96 8.99
CA GLY A 178 3.36 -20.01 8.02
C GLY A 178 3.13 -19.62 6.55
N VAL A 179 2.91 -18.33 6.26
CA VAL A 179 2.76 -17.80 4.90
C VAL A 179 4.09 -17.19 4.45
N PRO A 180 4.86 -17.79 3.53
CA PRO A 180 6.23 -17.39 3.20
C PRO A 180 6.24 -16.17 2.26
N VAL A 181 5.82 -15.01 2.78
CA VAL A 181 5.77 -13.76 2.03
C VAL A 181 7.14 -13.10 1.90
N THR A 182 7.35 -12.46 0.78
CA THR A 182 8.48 -11.59 0.48
C THR A 182 7.97 -10.21 0.04
N LEU A 183 8.78 -9.19 0.29
CA LEU A 183 8.58 -7.85 -0.26
C LEU A 183 8.93 -7.88 -1.75
N ASP A 184 8.01 -7.43 -2.60
CA ASP A 184 8.17 -7.47 -4.04
C ASP A 184 7.84 -6.10 -4.67
N GLY A 185 8.71 -5.67 -5.57
CA GLY A 185 8.54 -4.39 -6.25
C GLY A 185 8.50 -3.19 -5.28
N ARG A 186 7.58 -2.27 -5.58
CA ARG A 186 7.47 -1.00 -4.83
C ARG A 186 6.55 -1.09 -3.62
N ASN A 187 5.51 -1.91 -3.72
CA ASN A 187 4.36 -1.84 -2.83
C ASN A 187 3.59 -3.16 -2.69
N ASP A 188 4.19 -4.29 -3.03
CA ASP A 188 3.52 -5.58 -2.99
C ASP A 188 4.18 -6.53 -1.98
N LEU A 189 3.35 -7.38 -1.35
CA LEU A 189 3.80 -8.62 -0.74
C LEU A 189 3.43 -9.77 -1.67
N SER A 190 4.39 -10.66 -1.88
CA SER A 190 4.23 -11.80 -2.80
C SER A 190 4.64 -13.10 -2.14
N VAL A 191 4.02 -14.21 -2.56
CA VAL A 191 4.46 -15.57 -2.27
C VAL A 191 4.75 -16.27 -3.59
N HIS A 192 5.98 -16.74 -3.75
CA HIS A 192 6.46 -17.36 -4.99
C HIS A 192 6.16 -16.52 -6.25
N GLY A 193 6.35 -15.19 -6.14
CA GLY A 193 6.13 -14.24 -7.24
C GLY A 193 4.66 -13.97 -7.58
N ARG A 194 3.70 -14.46 -6.76
CA ARG A 194 2.28 -14.11 -6.86
C ARG A 194 1.91 -13.14 -5.74
N LYS A 195 1.33 -12.01 -6.11
CA LYS A 195 0.91 -10.96 -5.19
C LYS A 195 -0.18 -11.45 -4.25
N VAL A 196 -0.01 -11.23 -2.94
CA VAL A 196 -0.99 -11.50 -1.90
C VAL A 196 -1.41 -10.23 -1.15
N SER A 197 -0.72 -9.11 -1.39
CA SER A 197 -1.00 -7.79 -0.79
C SER A 197 -0.57 -6.68 -1.73
N GLY A 198 -1.37 -5.63 -1.82
CA GLY A 198 -1.03 -4.36 -2.46
C GLY A 198 -1.16 -3.22 -1.46
N ASN A 199 -0.26 -2.24 -1.55
CA ASN A 199 -0.16 -1.16 -0.57
C ASN A 199 -0.14 0.21 -1.25
N ALA A 200 -0.63 1.22 -0.53
CA ALA A 200 -0.63 2.60 -0.95
C ALA A 200 -0.44 3.53 0.24
N GLN A 201 -0.01 4.77 -0.04
CA GLN A 201 0.21 5.80 0.99
C GLN A 201 -0.48 7.10 0.61
N SER A 202 -0.85 7.86 1.62
CA SER A 202 -1.28 9.25 1.50
C SER A 202 -0.72 10.05 2.67
N ILE A 203 -0.35 11.31 2.43
CA ILE A 203 0.13 12.22 3.46
C ILE A 203 -0.88 13.36 3.59
N TYR A 204 -1.27 13.64 4.82
CA TYR A 204 -2.08 14.79 5.16
C TYR A 204 -1.43 15.57 6.29
N LYS A 205 -1.04 16.82 6.03
CA LYS A 205 -0.29 17.67 6.98
C LYS A 205 0.97 16.93 7.50
N LYS A 206 0.99 16.62 8.79
CA LYS A 206 2.10 15.94 9.48
C LYS A 206 1.77 14.48 9.81
N ARG A 207 0.87 13.86 9.09
CA ARG A 207 0.49 12.46 9.30
C ARG A 207 0.55 11.69 7.97
N ILE A 208 0.86 10.42 8.08
CA ILE A 208 0.87 9.48 6.96
C ILE A 208 -0.14 8.38 7.21
N LEU A 209 -0.92 8.09 6.18
CA LEU A 209 -1.71 6.87 6.03
C LEU A 209 -0.94 5.92 5.14
N HIS A 210 -0.64 4.73 5.63
CA HIS A 210 -0.23 3.59 4.83
C HIS A 210 -1.25 2.49 4.98
N HIS A 211 -1.92 2.12 3.92
CA HIS A 211 -2.88 1.04 3.94
C HIS A 211 -2.58 -0.03 2.89
N GLY A 212 -3.00 -1.24 3.18
CA GLY A 212 -2.82 -2.38 2.31
C GLY A 212 -3.94 -3.39 2.41
N THR A 213 -4.00 -4.25 1.39
CA THR A 213 -4.90 -5.39 1.30
C THR A 213 -4.17 -6.68 1.64
N LEU A 214 -4.86 -7.64 2.21
CA LEU A 214 -4.43 -9.02 2.36
C LEU A 214 -5.47 -9.91 1.67
N LEU A 215 -5.10 -10.48 0.54
CA LEU A 215 -5.97 -11.37 -0.25
C LEU A 215 -6.06 -12.71 0.47
N PHE A 216 -6.96 -12.82 1.47
CA PHE A 216 -7.03 -14.05 2.25
C PHE A 216 -7.71 -15.18 1.46
N ASP A 217 -8.97 -14.98 1.02
CA ASP A 217 -9.76 -15.95 0.24
C ASP A 217 -10.68 -15.21 -0.74
N VAL A 218 -10.12 -14.21 -1.44
CA VAL A 218 -10.85 -13.28 -2.32
C VAL A 218 -11.32 -13.99 -3.57
N ASN A 219 -12.51 -13.65 -4.06
CA ASN A 219 -13.01 -14.12 -5.34
C ASN A 219 -12.25 -13.46 -6.52
N LEU A 220 -11.20 -14.14 -6.98
CA LEU A 220 -10.32 -13.64 -8.05
C LEU A 220 -11.03 -13.56 -9.43
N ASP A 221 -12.16 -14.23 -9.62
CA ASP A 221 -12.96 -14.11 -10.84
C ASP A 221 -13.71 -12.79 -10.89
N VAL A 222 -14.31 -12.40 -9.78
CA VAL A 222 -14.96 -11.08 -9.67
C VAL A 222 -13.93 -9.99 -9.86
N LEU A 223 -12.76 -10.08 -9.19
CA LEU A 223 -11.66 -9.14 -9.39
C LEU A 223 -11.29 -9.00 -10.88
N SER A 224 -11.14 -10.11 -11.60
CA SER A 224 -10.71 -10.09 -13.00
C SER A 224 -11.76 -9.52 -13.96
N ARG A 225 -13.04 -9.68 -13.65
CA ARG A 225 -14.16 -9.19 -14.47
C ARG A 225 -14.55 -7.75 -14.15
N SER A 226 -14.31 -7.31 -12.92
CA SER A 226 -14.68 -5.97 -12.46
C SER A 226 -13.81 -4.87 -13.04
N LEU A 227 -12.57 -5.20 -13.43
CA LEU A 227 -11.60 -4.24 -13.92
C LEU A 227 -11.47 -4.32 -15.44
N ARG A 228 -11.50 -3.16 -16.11
CA ARG A 228 -11.17 -3.07 -17.53
C ARG A 228 -9.66 -3.18 -17.69
N VAL A 229 -9.22 -4.18 -18.41
CA VAL A 229 -7.81 -4.33 -18.80
C VAL A 229 -7.65 -3.73 -20.18
N THR A 230 -7.03 -2.55 -20.28
CA THR A 230 -6.77 -1.92 -21.58
C THR A 230 -5.74 -2.73 -22.39
N PRO A 231 -5.88 -2.79 -23.74
CA PRO A 231 -4.94 -3.51 -24.62
C PRO A 231 -3.48 -3.10 -24.44
N GLU A 232 -3.20 -1.85 -24.08
CA GLU A 232 -1.85 -1.34 -23.87
C GLU A 232 -1.15 -1.97 -22.66
N LYS A 233 -1.92 -2.37 -21.62
CA LYS A 233 -1.40 -3.17 -20.50
C LYS A 233 -1.01 -4.60 -20.94
N PHE A 234 -1.40 -5.04 -22.15
CA PHE A 234 -1.05 -6.33 -22.72
C PHE A 234 0.25 -6.34 -23.55
N GLN A 235 0.78 -5.19 -23.98
CA GLN A 235 1.97 -5.16 -24.84
C GLN A 235 3.29 -5.37 -24.10
N SER A 236 3.34 -5.29 -22.79
CA SER A 236 4.52 -5.69 -22.02
C SER A 236 4.48 -7.18 -21.74
N LYS A 237 5.27 -7.94 -22.47
CA LYS A 237 5.65 -9.37 -22.30
C LYS A 237 4.96 -10.08 -21.12
N ALA A 238 4.02 -10.94 -21.47
CA ALA A 238 3.36 -11.96 -20.66
C ALA A 238 1.90 -11.64 -20.32
N THR A 239 1.02 -12.08 -21.17
CA THR A 239 -0.40 -12.39 -20.93
C THR A 239 -0.58 -13.47 -19.85
N LYS A 240 -0.02 -13.24 -18.66
CA LYS A 240 -0.45 -14.00 -17.50
C LYS A 240 -1.77 -13.37 -17.04
N SER A 241 -2.83 -14.18 -16.97
CA SER A 241 -4.12 -13.77 -16.42
C SER A 241 -3.94 -13.13 -15.04
N VAL A 242 -4.90 -12.32 -14.57
CA VAL A 242 -4.89 -11.80 -13.19
C VAL A 242 -4.63 -12.93 -12.19
N ARG A 243 -5.28 -14.10 -12.37
CA ARG A 243 -5.08 -15.32 -11.58
C ARG A 243 -3.63 -15.82 -11.54
N ALA A 244 -2.84 -15.60 -12.58
CA ALA A 244 -1.44 -16.03 -12.59
C ALA A 244 -0.51 -15.06 -11.86
N ARG A 245 -0.98 -13.84 -11.54
CA ARG A 245 -0.22 -12.78 -10.86
C ARG A 245 -0.57 -12.60 -9.41
N VAL A 246 -1.75 -13.06 -8.96
CA VAL A 246 -2.22 -12.95 -7.59
C VAL A 246 -2.46 -14.33 -6.98
N ALA A 247 -2.46 -14.40 -5.64
CA ALA A 247 -2.78 -15.62 -4.89
C ALA A 247 -3.57 -15.26 -3.63
N ASN A 248 -4.34 -16.20 -3.12
CA ASN A 248 -4.97 -16.08 -1.82
C ASN A 248 -4.05 -16.63 -0.74
N ILE A 249 -3.97 -15.94 0.40
CA ILE A 249 -3.20 -16.36 1.57
C ILE A 249 -3.69 -17.71 2.10
N LYS A 250 -4.96 -17.99 1.91
CA LYS A 250 -5.59 -19.26 2.31
C LYS A 250 -4.98 -20.49 1.65
N ASP A 251 -4.31 -20.35 0.49
CA ASP A 251 -3.58 -21.46 -0.14
C ASP A 251 -2.51 -22.05 0.80
N TRP A 252 -2.01 -21.27 1.77
CA TRP A 252 -1.05 -21.68 2.80
C TRP A 252 -1.69 -21.93 4.17
N LEU A 253 -2.96 -21.56 4.35
CA LEU A 253 -3.71 -21.67 5.60
C LEU A 253 -5.10 -22.29 5.33
N PRO A 254 -5.19 -23.49 4.74
CA PRO A 254 -6.45 -24.04 4.19
C PRO A 254 -7.55 -24.19 5.25
N ASP A 255 -7.19 -24.54 6.48
CA ASP A 255 -8.13 -24.81 7.58
C ASP A 255 -8.48 -23.57 8.41
N VAL A 256 -8.04 -22.38 7.97
CA VAL A 256 -8.24 -21.12 8.70
C VAL A 256 -9.40 -20.35 8.07
N SER A 257 -10.37 -19.91 8.88
CA SER A 257 -11.39 -18.94 8.45
C SER A 257 -10.83 -17.52 8.43
N VAL A 258 -11.48 -16.61 7.69
CA VAL A 258 -11.06 -15.19 7.65
C VAL A 258 -11.08 -14.56 9.05
N SER A 259 -12.06 -14.88 9.89
CA SER A 259 -12.13 -14.38 11.28
C SER A 259 -10.96 -14.89 12.11
N ALA A 260 -10.67 -16.20 12.05
CA ALA A 260 -9.51 -16.77 12.72
C ALA A 260 -8.17 -16.23 12.18
N PHE A 261 -8.11 -15.93 10.89
CA PHE A 261 -6.95 -15.26 10.29
C PHE A 261 -6.75 -13.84 10.87
N MET A 262 -7.82 -13.04 10.93
CA MET A 262 -7.78 -11.70 11.51
C MET A 262 -7.34 -11.73 12.98
N GLU A 263 -7.90 -12.63 13.78
CA GLU A 263 -7.52 -12.81 15.18
C GLU A 263 -6.04 -13.22 15.35
N ARG A 264 -5.55 -14.13 14.50
CA ARG A 264 -4.13 -14.54 14.51
C ARG A 264 -3.23 -13.38 14.11
N LEU A 265 -3.57 -12.65 13.04
CA LEU A 265 -2.85 -11.48 12.57
C LEU A 265 -2.81 -10.40 13.66
N GLN A 266 -3.96 -10.11 14.27
CA GLN A 266 -4.10 -9.16 15.37
C GLN A 266 -3.20 -9.53 16.55
N ARG A 267 -3.16 -10.80 16.97
CA ARG A 267 -2.28 -11.28 18.04
C ARG A 267 -0.79 -11.12 17.68
N GLN A 268 -0.40 -11.37 16.45
CA GLN A 268 0.99 -11.19 16.01
C GLN A 268 1.39 -9.70 16.00
N LEU A 269 0.50 -8.83 15.54
CA LEU A 269 0.75 -7.39 15.49
C LEU A 269 0.64 -6.72 16.86
N ALA A 270 -0.20 -7.27 17.75
CA ALA A 270 -0.41 -6.76 19.10
C ALA A 270 0.68 -7.16 20.10
N SER A 271 1.71 -7.90 19.71
CA SER A 271 2.82 -8.26 20.62
C SER A 271 3.56 -6.97 21.06
N GLY A 272 3.04 -6.33 22.11
CA GLY A 272 3.51 -5.04 22.64
C GLY A 272 2.47 -3.92 22.64
N PHE A 273 1.24 -4.16 22.09
CA PHE A 273 0.14 -3.18 22.05
C PHE A 273 -1.13 -3.74 22.69
N SER A 274 -2.00 -2.85 23.18
CA SER A 274 -3.37 -3.26 23.52
C SER A 274 -4.21 -3.31 22.24
N SER A 275 -4.91 -4.43 22.02
CA SER A 275 -5.84 -4.59 20.91
C SER A 275 -7.26 -4.45 21.41
N GLN A 276 -8.09 -3.66 20.73
CA GLN A 276 -9.50 -3.46 21.07
C GLN A 276 -10.33 -3.15 19.82
N ASN A 277 -11.65 -3.28 19.92
CA ASN A 277 -12.53 -2.78 18.88
C ASN A 277 -12.55 -1.25 18.90
N LEU A 278 -12.58 -0.63 17.72
CA LEU A 278 -12.68 0.81 17.59
C LEU A 278 -14.08 1.25 18.04
N VAL A 279 -14.09 2.08 19.07
CA VAL A 279 -15.30 2.78 19.52
C VAL A 279 -15.04 4.28 19.36
N LEU A 280 -15.74 4.89 18.41
CA LEU A 280 -15.66 6.33 18.19
C LEU A 280 -16.43 7.06 19.28
N ARG A 281 -15.96 8.23 19.68
CA ARG A 281 -16.74 9.15 20.49
C ARG A 281 -17.89 9.69 19.62
N GLU A 282 -19.00 10.12 20.23
CA GLU A 282 -20.17 10.63 19.50
C GLU A 282 -19.83 11.74 18.51
N ALA A 283 -18.93 12.65 18.87
CA ALA A 283 -18.49 13.73 17.98
C ALA A 283 -17.71 13.21 16.78
N ASP A 284 -16.83 12.20 16.97
CA ASP A 284 -16.09 11.56 15.89
C ASP A 284 -17.03 10.79 14.97
N GLU A 285 -18.01 10.06 15.54
CA GLU A 285 -19.02 9.32 14.78
C GLU A 285 -19.86 10.25 13.89
N LEU A 286 -20.33 11.37 14.43
CA LEU A 286 -21.05 12.37 13.65
C LEU A 286 -20.20 12.93 12.50
N ALA A 287 -18.93 13.22 12.76
CA ALA A 287 -18.01 13.71 11.73
C ALA A 287 -17.77 12.66 10.63
N VAL A 288 -17.60 11.40 11.01
CA VAL A 288 -17.47 10.28 10.06
C VAL A 288 -18.71 10.13 9.20
N LEU A 289 -19.90 10.17 9.79
CA LEU A 289 -21.18 10.09 9.06
C LEU A 289 -21.38 11.27 8.10
N GLN A 290 -20.95 12.48 8.49
CA GLN A 290 -20.96 13.65 7.60
C GLN A 290 -19.96 13.47 6.44
N LEU A 291 -18.75 13.00 6.72
CA LEU A 291 -17.74 12.74 5.70
C LEU A 291 -18.20 11.64 4.73
N ARG A 292 -18.80 10.57 5.26
CA ARG A 292 -19.43 9.52 4.47
C ARG A 292 -20.46 10.07 3.51
N SER A 293 -21.39 10.91 4.01
CA SER A 293 -22.49 11.46 3.22
C SER A 293 -22.03 12.48 2.19
N ASN A 294 -21.17 13.42 2.61
CA ASN A 294 -20.81 14.57 1.80
C ASN A 294 -19.72 14.26 0.77
N LYS A 295 -18.90 13.24 1.02
CA LYS A 295 -17.79 12.87 0.15
C LYS A 295 -17.92 11.45 -0.39
N TYR A 296 -17.83 10.45 0.47
CA TYR A 296 -17.67 9.08 0.01
C TYR A 296 -18.89 8.50 -0.71
N LEU A 297 -20.12 8.96 -0.42
CA LEU A 297 -21.31 8.62 -1.17
C LEU A 297 -21.54 9.54 -2.39
N SER A 298 -20.79 10.65 -2.52
CA SER A 298 -21.02 11.57 -3.63
C SER A 298 -20.54 10.99 -4.96
N TRP A 299 -21.28 11.30 -6.01
CA TRP A 299 -20.91 10.97 -7.38
C TRP A 299 -19.62 11.65 -7.79
N ASP A 300 -19.45 12.92 -7.45
CA ASP A 300 -18.29 13.73 -7.82
C ASP A 300 -16.98 13.15 -7.29
N TRP A 301 -16.98 12.67 -6.06
CA TRP A 301 -15.80 12.03 -5.49
C TRP A 301 -15.47 10.70 -6.16
N ASN A 302 -16.45 9.84 -6.38
CA ASN A 302 -16.24 8.46 -6.83
C ASN A 302 -15.99 8.36 -8.33
N TYR A 303 -16.67 9.19 -9.11
CA TYR A 303 -16.56 9.15 -10.57
C TYR A 303 -15.83 10.38 -11.12
N GLY A 304 -16.01 11.55 -10.49
CA GLY A 304 -15.52 12.83 -10.97
C GLY A 304 -16.14 13.24 -12.31
N GLU A 305 -16.16 14.51 -12.61
CA GLU A 305 -16.41 14.98 -13.96
C GLU A 305 -15.07 14.95 -14.72
N THR A 306 -15.04 14.30 -15.88
CA THR A 306 -13.92 14.48 -16.80
C THR A 306 -14.09 15.84 -17.45
N PRO A 307 -13.21 16.83 -17.18
CA PRO A 307 -13.34 18.15 -17.80
C PRO A 307 -13.23 18.04 -19.32
N PRO A 308 -13.80 18.98 -20.10
CA PRO A 308 -13.59 19.03 -21.53
C PRO A 308 -12.08 19.17 -21.81
N PHE A 309 -11.60 18.46 -22.82
CA PHE A 309 -10.19 18.52 -23.21
C PHE A 309 -10.05 18.58 -24.72
N SER A 310 -9.03 19.30 -25.18
CA SER A 310 -8.62 19.39 -26.58
C SER A 310 -7.37 18.54 -26.88
N PHE A 311 -6.66 18.12 -25.83
CA PHE A 311 -5.48 17.28 -25.91
C PHE A 311 -5.56 16.15 -24.89
N ARG A 312 -5.22 14.94 -25.33
CA ARG A 312 -5.13 13.75 -24.48
C ARG A 312 -3.87 12.96 -24.84
N ASN A 313 -3.06 12.65 -23.87
CA ASN A 313 -1.96 11.71 -24.03
C ASN A 313 -1.84 10.81 -22.82
N LYS A 314 -1.51 9.52 -23.06
CA LYS A 314 -1.32 8.52 -22.01
C LYS A 314 0.00 7.82 -22.24
N CYS A 315 0.82 7.81 -21.19
CA CYS A 315 2.11 7.15 -21.18
C CYS A 315 2.22 6.17 -20.03
N THR A 316 3.00 5.10 -20.26
CA THR A 316 3.29 4.10 -19.21
C THR A 316 4.80 4.03 -19.03
N PHE A 317 5.23 4.18 -17.78
CA PHE A 317 6.62 4.16 -17.35
C PHE A 317 6.82 3.13 -16.24
N PRO A 318 8.06 2.80 -15.83
CA PRO A 318 8.30 1.92 -14.70
C PRO A 318 7.63 2.40 -13.40
N GLY A 319 7.43 3.73 -13.26
CA GLY A 319 6.78 4.39 -12.14
C GLY A 319 5.25 4.28 -12.09
N GLY A 320 4.61 3.84 -13.15
CA GLY A 320 3.14 3.78 -13.32
C GLY A 320 2.71 4.37 -14.65
N SER A 321 1.40 4.35 -14.90
CA SER A 321 0.80 5.06 -16.02
C SER A 321 0.39 6.47 -15.61
N VAL A 322 0.51 7.41 -16.54
CA VAL A 322 -0.01 8.76 -16.41
C VAL A 322 -0.73 9.15 -17.70
N GLU A 323 -1.84 9.81 -17.57
CA GLU A 323 -2.65 10.35 -18.65
C GLU A 323 -2.91 11.82 -18.39
N ALA A 324 -2.48 12.68 -19.32
CA ALA A 324 -2.72 14.12 -19.29
C ALA A 324 -3.92 14.46 -20.18
N LEU A 325 -4.90 15.15 -19.62
CA LEU A 325 -5.99 15.79 -20.34
C LEU A 325 -5.83 17.31 -20.22
N LEU A 326 -5.66 17.99 -21.35
CA LEU A 326 -5.49 19.44 -21.38
C LEU A 326 -6.57 20.09 -22.25
N ASP A 327 -7.21 21.14 -21.75
CA ASP A 327 -7.99 22.08 -22.58
C ASP A 327 -7.08 23.25 -22.93
N ILE A 328 -6.70 23.32 -24.23
CA ILE A 328 -5.75 24.31 -24.74
C ILE A 328 -6.51 25.25 -25.66
N ARG A 329 -6.53 26.54 -25.32
CA ARG A 329 -7.14 27.58 -26.15
C ARG A 329 -6.16 28.70 -26.37
N HIS A 330 -6.07 29.14 -27.61
CA HIS A 330 -5.13 30.20 -28.04
C HIS A 330 -3.67 29.93 -27.59
N GLY A 331 -3.29 28.64 -27.52
CA GLY A 331 -1.96 28.22 -27.07
C GLY A 331 -1.72 28.30 -25.56
N ILE A 332 -2.77 28.53 -24.76
CA ILE A 332 -2.76 28.58 -23.31
C ILE A 332 -3.48 27.34 -22.74
N ILE A 333 -2.92 26.75 -21.72
CA ILE A 333 -3.54 25.67 -20.95
C ILE A 333 -4.61 26.30 -20.05
N GLU A 334 -5.89 26.19 -20.40
CA GLU A 334 -6.99 26.69 -19.58
C GLU A 334 -7.33 25.71 -18.43
N HIS A 335 -7.35 24.41 -18.76
CA HIS A 335 -7.56 23.35 -17.79
C HIS A 335 -6.59 22.21 -18.04
N CYS A 336 -6.17 21.55 -16.97
CA CYS A 336 -5.46 20.28 -17.06
C CYS A 336 -5.92 19.33 -15.96
N THR A 337 -5.87 18.03 -16.26
CA THR A 337 -6.17 16.97 -15.31
C THR A 337 -5.26 15.80 -15.60
N PHE A 338 -4.78 15.13 -14.55
CA PHE A 338 -3.95 13.97 -14.67
C PHE A 338 -4.65 12.75 -14.05
N PHE A 339 -4.74 11.68 -14.82
CA PHE A 339 -5.21 10.38 -14.37
C PHE A 339 -4.07 9.37 -14.41
N GLY A 340 -4.18 8.29 -13.63
CA GLY A 340 -3.20 7.22 -13.66
C GLY A 340 -3.20 6.33 -12.43
N ASP A 341 -2.35 5.31 -12.47
CA ASP A 341 -2.12 4.38 -11.37
C ASP A 341 -0.81 4.67 -10.60
N PHE A 342 -0.28 5.89 -10.79
CA PHE A 342 0.91 6.35 -10.07
C PHE A 342 0.63 6.51 -8.56
N MET A 343 1.67 6.27 -7.75
CA MET A 343 1.56 6.22 -6.28
C MET A 343 1.80 7.61 -5.67
N ALA A 344 0.89 8.57 -5.92
CA ALA A 344 0.96 9.90 -5.32
C ALA A 344 0.75 9.83 -3.81
N ARG A 345 1.55 10.58 -3.06
CA ARG A 345 1.40 10.82 -1.62
C ARG A 345 0.85 12.22 -1.32
N GLY A 346 1.01 13.15 -2.24
CA GLY A 346 0.53 14.52 -2.19
C GLY A 346 -0.66 14.77 -3.12
N ASP A 347 -1.07 16.04 -3.21
CA ASP A 347 -2.20 16.46 -4.04
C ASP A 347 -1.76 16.85 -5.44
N ILE A 348 -2.28 16.17 -6.45
CA ILE A 348 -2.04 16.46 -7.86
C ILE A 348 -2.60 17.84 -8.28
N ALA A 349 -3.56 18.37 -7.51
CA ALA A 349 -4.11 19.70 -7.75
C ALA A 349 -3.06 20.83 -7.70
N LEU A 350 -1.95 20.61 -7.00
CA LEU A 350 -0.82 21.54 -7.01
C LEU A 350 -0.23 21.70 -8.42
N VAL A 351 -0.07 20.58 -9.12
CA VAL A 351 0.46 20.56 -10.48
C VAL A 351 -0.54 21.18 -11.45
N THR A 352 -1.81 20.78 -11.35
CA THR A 352 -2.90 21.33 -12.16
C THR A 352 -2.96 22.86 -12.06
N LYS A 353 -2.89 23.38 -10.83
CA LYS A 353 -2.95 24.83 -10.58
C LYS A 353 -1.77 25.57 -11.19
N GLU A 354 -0.55 25.03 -11.10
CA GLU A 354 0.66 25.66 -11.64
C GLU A 354 0.73 25.62 -13.17
N LEU A 355 0.10 24.63 -13.81
CA LEU A 355 0.10 24.52 -15.27
C LEU A 355 -1.00 25.35 -15.94
N CYS A 356 -2.13 25.58 -15.26
CA CYS A 356 -3.20 26.43 -15.79
C CYS A 356 -2.73 27.88 -15.98
N GLY A 357 -3.02 28.46 -17.15
CA GLY A 357 -2.60 29.79 -17.54
C GLY A 357 -1.24 29.87 -18.24
N LEU A 358 -0.48 28.76 -18.26
CA LEU A 358 0.80 28.73 -18.99
C LEU A 358 0.59 28.56 -20.51
N ARG A 359 1.55 29.02 -21.28
CA ARG A 359 1.63 28.68 -22.69
C ARG A 359 1.91 27.17 -22.83
N TYR A 360 1.20 26.52 -23.76
CA TYR A 360 1.45 25.12 -24.11
C TYR A 360 2.77 25.00 -24.88
N GLN A 361 3.87 25.20 -24.18
CA GLN A 361 5.24 25.08 -24.68
C GLN A 361 6.07 24.27 -23.70
N VAL A 362 6.87 23.33 -24.21
CA VAL A 362 7.71 22.44 -23.42
C VAL A 362 8.53 23.17 -22.37
N ARG A 363 9.12 24.31 -22.73
CA ARG A 363 9.94 25.09 -21.81
C ARG A 363 9.13 25.63 -20.62
N ASP A 364 7.98 26.25 -20.90
CA ASP A 364 7.15 26.88 -19.85
C ASP A 364 6.61 25.80 -18.87
N VAL A 365 6.20 24.66 -19.41
CA VAL A 365 5.73 23.51 -18.62
C VAL A 365 6.88 22.90 -17.80
N ASP A 366 8.05 22.70 -18.39
CA ASP A 366 9.22 22.14 -17.69
C ASP A 366 9.70 23.05 -16.55
N GLU A 367 9.75 24.38 -16.77
CA GLU A 367 10.09 25.35 -15.74
C GLU A 367 9.08 25.35 -14.57
N ALA A 368 7.80 25.14 -14.85
CA ALA A 368 6.77 25.01 -13.81
C ALA A 368 6.92 23.70 -13.03
N LEU A 369 7.05 22.57 -13.73
CA LEU A 369 7.25 21.26 -13.10
C LEU A 369 8.53 21.22 -12.25
N ALA A 370 9.58 21.94 -12.62
CA ALA A 370 10.83 22.00 -11.85
C ALA A 370 10.68 22.63 -10.46
N ARG A 371 9.63 23.42 -10.24
CA ARG A 371 9.35 24.08 -8.94
C ARG A 371 8.45 23.23 -8.04
N LEU A 372 7.92 22.11 -8.54
CA LEU A 372 6.94 21.30 -7.85
C LEU A 372 7.56 20.04 -7.25
N PRO A 373 7.02 19.53 -6.13
CA PRO A 373 7.45 18.28 -5.53
C PRO A 373 6.87 17.09 -6.34
N ILE A 374 7.47 16.80 -7.49
CA ILE A 374 6.98 15.79 -8.44
C ILE A 374 6.87 14.40 -7.80
N ASP A 375 7.81 14.02 -6.96
CA ASP A 375 7.80 12.76 -6.22
C ASP A 375 6.62 12.64 -5.24
N MET A 376 6.15 13.74 -4.70
CA MET A 376 4.94 13.78 -3.87
C MET A 376 3.67 13.64 -4.73
N CYS A 377 3.63 14.32 -5.88
CA CYS A 377 2.44 14.39 -6.73
C CYS A 377 2.28 13.16 -7.65
N PHE A 378 3.38 12.58 -8.12
CA PHE A 378 3.40 11.49 -9.09
C PHE A 378 4.16 10.24 -8.62
N GLY A 379 4.60 10.21 -7.37
CA GLY A 379 5.31 9.09 -6.79
C GLY A 379 6.68 8.87 -7.44
N THR A 380 6.88 7.70 -8.04
CA THR A 380 8.18 7.35 -8.65
C THR A 380 8.33 7.81 -10.10
N LEU A 381 7.31 8.47 -10.66
CA LEU A 381 7.42 9.08 -11.99
C LEU A 381 8.34 10.30 -11.93
N LYS A 382 9.18 10.43 -12.93
CA LYS A 382 10.15 11.55 -13.05
C LYS A 382 9.54 12.72 -13.82
N ARG A 383 10.06 13.93 -13.58
CA ARG A 383 9.65 15.14 -14.28
C ARG A 383 9.71 14.97 -15.80
N GLU A 384 10.79 14.37 -16.30
CA GLU A 384 11.00 14.15 -17.73
C GLU A 384 9.98 13.16 -18.32
N GLU A 385 9.44 12.25 -17.50
CA GLU A 385 8.40 11.31 -17.90
C GLU A 385 7.03 12.02 -17.97
N ILE A 386 6.74 12.90 -17.02
CA ILE A 386 5.52 13.73 -17.03
C ILE A 386 5.54 14.67 -18.24
N LEU A 387 6.68 15.30 -18.53
CA LEU A 387 6.84 16.21 -19.65
C LEU A 387 6.65 15.55 -21.02
N LYS A 388 6.90 14.24 -21.13
CA LYS A 388 6.65 13.45 -22.35
C LYS A 388 5.18 13.11 -22.54
N CYS A 389 4.42 13.11 -21.46
CA CYS A 389 3.00 12.87 -21.48
C CYS A 389 2.21 14.15 -21.76
#